data_af9218c3d5398a0d6f557d53ef2e0a81
#
_entry.id   af9218c3d5398a0d6f557d53ef2e0a81
#
_cell.length_a   1.000
_cell.length_b   1.000
_cell.length_c   1.000
_cell.angle_alpha   90.00
_cell.angle_beta   90.00
_cell.angle_gamma   90.00
#
_symmetry.space_group_name_H-M   'P 1'
#
loop_
_entity.id
_entity.type
_entity.pdbx_description
1 polymer ?
#
loop_
_entity_poly.entity_id
_entity_poly.type
_entity_poly.pdbx_seq_one_letter_code
_entity_poly.pdbx_strand_id
1 'polypeptide(L)'
;MTSSAEGVEFKRIREHVVRFEPPDLCVVRFGETLTGEDVRAIYEVELRLAEEHGEIYLMGDLARVRTMTAEARKWWAEVQTPPQILGIANFAPGFHLGVLAKLVMTLRRLAGHKSDEHLYGATDEADARAWIAKRRLERAQKRG
;
A
#
# COMPACT_ATOMS: atom_id res chain seq x y z
N MET A 1 8.05 2.81 -25.96
CA MET A 1 8.79 2.61 -24.73
C MET A 1 8.02 3.14 -23.53
N THR A 2 7.99 2.37 -22.48
CA THR A 2 7.23 2.74 -21.29
C THR A 2 7.84 3.95 -20.63
N SER A 3 7.03 4.89 -20.23
CA SER A 3 7.51 6.04 -19.48
C SER A 3 8.02 5.57 -18.12
N SER A 4 9.18 6.05 -17.70
CA SER A 4 9.73 5.73 -16.39
C SER A 4 8.83 6.26 -15.27
N ALA A 5 8.01 7.28 -15.55
CA ALA A 5 7.09 7.86 -14.57
C ALA A 5 5.94 6.90 -14.25
N GLU A 6 5.61 5.99 -15.15
CA GLU A 6 4.52 5.02 -14.94
C GLU A 6 4.99 3.76 -14.22
N GLY A 7 6.32 3.56 -14.13
CA GLY A 7 6.88 2.37 -13.52
C GLY A 7 6.84 1.17 -14.44
N VAL A 8 7.32 0.07 -13.95
CA VAL A 8 7.40 -1.19 -14.67
C VAL A 8 6.56 -2.23 -13.94
N GLU A 9 5.74 -2.97 -14.69
CA GLU A 9 4.98 -4.06 -14.12
C GLU A 9 5.96 -5.12 -13.61
N PHE A 10 5.92 -5.39 -12.31
CA PHE A 10 6.82 -6.32 -11.68
C PHE A 10 6.20 -7.70 -11.59
N LYS A 11 4.94 -7.77 -11.18
CA LYS A 11 4.26 -9.04 -10.96
C LYS A 11 2.75 -8.87 -11.10
N ARG A 12 2.12 -9.89 -11.67
CA ARG A 12 0.66 -9.97 -11.71
C ARG A 12 0.23 -11.13 -10.81
N ILE A 13 -0.70 -10.87 -9.90
CA ILE A 13 -1.26 -11.86 -8.99
C ILE A 13 -2.76 -11.88 -9.23
N ARG A 14 -3.23 -12.86 -10.00
CA ARG A 14 -4.59 -12.94 -10.49
C ARG A 14 -4.96 -11.64 -11.22
N GLU A 15 -5.90 -10.87 -10.72
CA GLU A 15 -6.30 -9.59 -11.30
C GLU A 15 -5.56 -8.38 -10.71
N HIS A 16 -4.65 -8.63 -9.77
CA HIS A 16 -3.89 -7.57 -9.11
C HIS A 16 -2.55 -7.37 -9.79
N VAL A 17 -2.14 -6.11 -9.92
CA VAL A 17 -0.90 -5.77 -10.61
C VAL A 17 0.02 -5.02 -9.65
N VAL A 18 1.24 -5.52 -9.49
CA VAL A 18 2.27 -4.88 -8.70
C VAL A 18 3.27 -4.25 -9.66
N ARG A 19 3.53 -2.96 -9.50
CA ARG A 19 4.44 -2.20 -10.34
C ARG A 19 5.50 -1.55 -9.47
N PHE A 20 6.67 -1.33 -10.00
CA PHE A 20 7.72 -0.63 -9.30
C PHE A 20 8.10 0.65 -10.05
N GLU A 21 8.04 1.77 -9.36
CA GLU A 21 8.48 3.06 -9.88
C GLU A 21 9.79 3.43 -9.18
N PRO A 22 10.92 3.36 -9.87
CA PRO A 22 12.19 3.73 -9.24
C PRO A 22 12.15 5.16 -8.71
N PRO A 23 12.87 5.48 -7.66
CA PRO A 23 13.82 4.59 -6.97
C PRO A 23 13.21 3.77 -5.83
N ASP A 24 12.02 4.08 -5.35
CA ASP A 24 11.57 3.54 -4.08
C ASP A 24 10.04 3.35 -3.94
N LEU A 25 9.29 3.33 -5.03
CA LEU A 25 7.84 3.24 -4.92
C LEU A 25 7.28 1.96 -5.53
N CYS A 26 6.59 1.18 -4.70
CA CYS A 26 5.83 0.03 -5.15
C CYS A 26 4.36 0.44 -5.26
N VAL A 27 3.77 0.27 -6.43
CA VAL A 27 2.37 0.61 -6.67
C VAL A 27 1.59 -0.67 -6.91
N VAL A 28 0.53 -0.88 -6.15
CA VAL A 28 -0.34 -2.04 -6.31
C VAL A 28 -1.70 -1.57 -6.78
N ARG A 29 -2.12 -2.06 -7.94
CA ARG A 29 -3.49 -1.85 -8.42
C ARG A 29 -4.28 -3.11 -8.10
N PHE A 30 -5.19 -3.00 -7.16
CA PHE A 30 -6.02 -4.14 -6.76
C PHE A 30 -7.17 -4.32 -7.75
N GLY A 31 -7.53 -5.58 -8.00
CA GLY A 31 -8.69 -5.90 -8.82
C GLY A 31 -9.97 -5.90 -7.99
N GLU A 32 -11.02 -6.51 -8.52
CA GLU A 32 -12.34 -6.44 -7.90
C GLU A 32 -12.48 -7.24 -6.61
N THR A 33 -11.83 -8.39 -6.52
CA THR A 33 -11.94 -9.27 -5.35
C THR A 33 -10.57 -9.46 -4.71
N LEU A 34 -10.50 -9.14 -3.43
CA LEU A 34 -9.27 -9.26 -2.68
C LEU A 34 -9.45 -10.32 -1.59
N THR A 35 -8.73 -11.44 -1.72
CA THR A 35 -8.78 -12.55 -0.78
C THR A 35 -7.59 -12.51 0.17
N GLY A 36 -7.65 -13.31 1.24
CA GLY A 36 -6.52 -13.43 2.16
C GLY A 36 -5.28 -13.98 1.47
N GLU A 37 -5.47 -14.93 0.55
CA GLU A 37 -4.36 -15.47 -0.23
C GLU A 37 -3.72 -14.39 -1.10
N ASP A 38 -4.55 -13.55 -1.73
CA ASP A 38 -4.07 -12.43 -2.55
C ASP A 38 -3.20 -11.46 -1.74
N VAL A 39 -3.69 -11.04 -0.57
CA VAL A 39 -2.95 -10.05 0.22
C VAL A 39 -1.62 -10.61 0.71
N ARG A 40 -1.59 -11.89 1.06
CA ARG A 40 -0.33 -12.54 1.46
C ARG A 40 0.66 -12.60 0.31
N ALA A 41 0.18 -12.98 -0.88
CA ALA A 41 1.04 -13.08 -2.06
C ALA A 41 1.58 -11.70 -2.47
N ILE A 42 0.75 -10.68 -2.43
CA ILE A 42 1.16 -9.31 -2.73
C ILE A 42 2.21 -8.83 -1.72
N TYR A 43 1.98 -9.11 -0.45
CA TYR A 43 2.91 -8.73 0.61
C TYR A 43 4.29 -9.35 0.40
N GLU A 44 4.36 -10.61 -0.02
CA GLU A 44 5.62 -11.27 -0.31
C GLU A 44 6.39 -10.56 -1.43
N VAL A 45 5.65 -10.08 -2.45
CA VAL A 45 6.26 -9.33 -3.55
C VAL A 45 6.77 -7.99 -3.05
N GLU A 46 6.00 -7.32 -2.21
CA GLU A 46 6.41 -6.03 -1.61
C GLU A 46 7.67 -6.18 -0.78
N LEU A 47 7.76 -7.24 0.01
CA LEU A 47 8.96 -7.51 0.81
C LEU A 47 10.17 -7.79 -0.05
N ARG A 48 9.98 -8.50 -1.16
CA ARG A 48 11.07 -8.78 -2.10
C ARG A 48 11.58 -7.50 -2.74
N LEU A 49 10.67 -6.60 -3.11
CA LEU A 49 11.07 -5.30 -3.67
C LEU A 49 11.83 -4.47 -2.64
N ALA A 50 11.39 -4.49 -1.39
CA ALA A 50 12.10 -3.78 -0.33
C ALA A 50 13.50 -4.36 -0.12
N GLU A 51 13.64 -5.67 -0.23
CA GLU A 51 14.92 -6.34 -0.10
C GLU A 51 15.86 -5.96 -1.25
N GLU A 52 15.35 -5.90 -2.48
CA GLU A 52 16.14 -5.56 -3.66
C GLU A 52 16.55 -4.09 -3.73
N HIS A 53 15.62 -3.20 -3.34
CA HIS A 53 15.80 -1.76 -3.54
C HIS A 53 16.11 -1.00 -2.24
N GLY A 54 16.17 -1.72 -1.13
CA GLY A 54 16.31 -1.12 0.17
C GLY A 54 14.95 -0.68 0.71
N GLU A 55 14.90 0.50 1.31
CA GLU A 55 13.65 1.01 1.89
C GLU A 55 12.73 1.53 0.80
N ILE A 56 11.44 1.19 0.88
CA ILE A 56 10.46 1.59 -0.13
C ILE A 56 9.18 2.15 0.50
N TYR A 57 8.42 2.86 -0.34
CA TYR A 57 7.05 3.27 -0.03
C TYR A 57 6.09 2.38 -0.80
N LEU A 58 4.88 2.21 -0.27
CA LEU A 58 3.82 1.47 -0.95
C LEU A 58 2.66 2.42 -1.24
N MET A 59 2.07 2.26 -2.43
CA MET A 59 0.86 2.98 -2.78
C MET A 59 -0.15 1.99 -3.32
N GLY A 60 -1.33 1.96 -2.71
CA GLY A 60 -2.38 1.01 -3.09
C GLY A 60 -3.56 1.70 -3.76
N ASP A 61 -3.87 1.28 -4.98
CA ASP A 61 -5.04 1.73 -5.72
C ASP A 61 -6.18 0.74 -5.51
N LEU A 62 -7.14 1.12 -4.69
CA LEU A 62 -8.29 0.28 -4.33
C LEU A 62 -9.55 0.66 -5.10
N ALA A 63 -9.42 1.46 -6.16
CA ALA A 63 -10.58 1.98 -6.89
C ALA A 63 -11.48 0.90 -7.49
N ARG A 64 -10.92 -0.25 -7.84
CA ARG A 64 -11.68 -1.35 -8.46
C ARG A 64 -12.21 -2.36 -7.46
N VAL A 65 -11.78 -2.31 -6.22
CA VAL A 65 -12.14 -3.31 -5.21
C VAL A 65 -13.63 -3.21 -4.90
N ARG A 66 -14.33 -4.31 -5.10
CA ARG A 66 -15.75 -4.45 -4.77
C ARG A 66 -15.96 -5.38 -3.58
N THR A 67 -15.10 -6.38 -3.47
CA THR A 67 -15.21 -7.38 -2.42
C THR A 67 -13.86 -7.60 -1.76
N MET A 68 -13.84 -7.51 -0.46
CA MET A 68 -12.67 -7.84 0.34
C MET A 68 -13.14 -8.91 1.33
N THR A 69 -12.54 -10.10 1.26
CA THR A 69 -12.97 -11.20 2.13
C THR A 69 -12.65 -10.89 3.59
N ALA A 70 -13.36 -11.57 4.50
CA ALA A 70 -13.10 -11.42 5.93
C ALA A 70 -11.66 -11.78 6.28
N GLU A 71 -11.11 -12.79 5.60
CA GLU A 71 -9.71 -13.19 5.81
C GLU A 71 -8.74 -12.07 5.39
N ALA A 72 -9.01 -11.41 4.27
CA ALA A 72 -8.17 -10.31 3.81
C ALA A 72 -8.23 -9.14 4.80
N ARG A 73 -9.42 -8.79 5.29
CA ARG A 73 -9.59 -7.73 6.30
C ARG A 73 -8.83 -8.06 7.58
N LYS A 74 -8.95 -9.32 8.02
CA LYS A 74 -8.26 -9.77 9.23
C LYS A 74 -6.75 -9.69 9.06
N TRP A 75 -6.25 -10.12 7.91
CA TRP A 75 -4.82 -10.07 7.63
C TRP A 75 -4.30 -8.62 7.68
N TRP A 76 -4.99 -7.69 7.04
CA TRP A 76 -4.58 -6.29 7.05
C TRP A 76 -4.67 -5.67 8.45
N ALA A 77 -5.63 -6.10 9.26
CA ALA A 77 -5.75 -5.61 10.62
C ALA A 77 -4.62 -6.10 11.53
N GLU A 78 -4.07 -7.27 11.23
CA GLU A 78 -3.09 -7.93 12.11
C GLU A 78 -1.64 -7.82 11.64
N VAL A 79 -1.41 -7.56 10.35
CA VAL A 79 -0.05 -7.56 9.81
C VAL A 79 0.82 -6.47 10.42
N GLN A 80 2.06 -6.83 10.72
CA GLN A 80 3.06 -5.88 11.20
C GLN A 80 3.79 -5.30 10.00
N THR A 81 3.96 -3.97 9.99
CA THR A 81 4.69 -3.31 8.91
C THR A 81 6.18 -3.35 9.23
N PRO A 82 7.01 -3.98 8.39
CA PRO A 82 8.44 -4.04 8.66
C PRO A 82 9.10 -2.67 8.44
N PRO A 83 10.27 -2.45 9.08
CA PRO A 83 10.96 -1.15 9.00
C PRO A 83 11.34 -0.73 7.58
N GLN A 84 11.51 -1.68 6.67
CA GLN A 84 11.86 -1.39 5.29
C GLN A 84 10.75 -0.70 4.51
N ILE A 85 9.51 -0.81 4.99
CA ILE A 85 8.37 -0.12 4.40
C ILE A 85 8.22 1.21 5.12
N LEU A 86 8.60 2.27 4.43
CA LEU A 86 8.68 3.61 5.03
C LEU A 86 7.33 4.31 5.14
N GLY A 87 6.38 3.91 4.32
CA GLY A 87 5.06 4.49 4.35
C GLY A 87 4.15 3.80 3.36
N ILE A 88 2.85 3.80 3.66
CA ILE A 88 1.83 3.18 2.84
C ILE A 88 0.69 4.18 2.65
N ALA A 89 0.42 4.54 1.41
CA ALA A 89 -0.70 5.41 1.08
C ALA A 89 -1.68 4.64 0.20
N ASN A 90 -2.88 4.42 0.70
CA ASN A 90 -3.93 3.74 -0.05
C ASN A 90 -4.98 4.76 -0.44
N PHE A 91 -5.51 4.65 -1.65
CA PHE A 91 -6.60 5.51 -2.06
C PHE A 91 -7.74 4.66 -2.63
N ALA A 92 -8.95 5.09 -2.32
CA ALA A 92 -10.16 4.38 -2.69
C ALA A 92 -11.26 5.41 -2.94
N PRO A 93 -11.34 5.93 -4.18
CA PRO A 93 -12.39 6.91 -4.48
C PRO A 93 -13.75 6.21 -4.53
N GLY A 94 -14.43 6.17 -3.41
CA GLY A 94 -15.72 5.54 -3.29
C GLY A 94 -16.14 5.44 -1.84
N PHE A 95 -17.39 5.75 -1.60
CA PHE A 95 -17.92 5.82 -0.24
C PHE A 95 -17.74 4.51 0.55
N HIS A 96 -18.00 3.38 -0.12
CA HIS A 96 -17.89 2.06 0.54
C HIS A 96 -16.50 1.76 1.05
N LEU A 97 -15.50 2.11 0.25
CA LEU A 97 -14.11 1.78 0.57
C LEU A 97 -13.57 2.67 1.67
N GLY A 98 -14.05 3.91 1.76
CA GLY A 98 -13.71 4.79 2.87
C GLY A 98 -14.17 4.21 4.21
N VAL A 99 -15.39 3.67 4.24
CA VAL A 99 -15.93 3.03 5.45
C VAL A 99 -15.11 1.79 5.79
N LEU A 100 -14.79 0.98 4.77
CA LEU A 100 -14.01 -0.25 4.97
C LEU A 100 -12.60 0.08 5.48
N ALA A 101 -11.97 1.11 4.93
CA ALA A 101 -10.64 1.53 5.37
C ALA A 101 -10.66 1.95 6.84
N LYS A 102 -11.69 2.68 7.26
CA LYS A 102 -11.84 3.08 8.65
C LYS A 102 -12.03 1.88 9.57
N LEU A 103 -12.77 0.88 9.10
CA LEU A 103 -12.96 -0.34 9.86
C LEU A 103 -11.63 -1.07 10.06
N VAL A 104 -10.84 -1.23 9.01
CA VAL A 104 -9.54 -1.88 9.09
C VAL A 104 -8.63 -1.14 10.07
N MET A 105 -8.60 0.20 10.01
CA MET A 105 -7.78 1.00 10.92
C MET A 105 -8.22 0.85 12.37
N THR A 106 -9.53 0.76 12.60
CA THR A 106 -10.06 0.53 13.95
C THR A 106 -9.63 -0.84 14.46
N LEU A 107 -9.72 -1.87 13.61
CA LEU A 107 -9.31 -3.23 13.98
C LEU A 107 -7.82 -3.28 14.28
N ARG A 108 -6.99 -2.54 13.53
CA ARG A 108 -5.56 -2.47 13.79
C ARG A 108 -5.28 -1.88 15.18
N ARG A 109 -5.98 -0.82 15.55
CA ARG A 109 -5.82 -0.23 16.88
C ARG A 109 -6.20 -1.21 17.99
N LEU A 110 -7.31 -1.94 17.79
CA LEU A 110 -7.76 -2.93 18.77
C LEU A 110 -6.78 -4.10 18.88
N ALA A 111 -6.06 -4.40 17.80
CA ALA A 111 -5.05 -5.46 17.78
C ALA A 111 -3.71 -5.02 18.39
N GLY A 112 -3.62 -3.79 18.88
CA GLY A 112 -2.42 -3.32 19.59
C GLY A 112 -1.45 -2.50 18.74
N HIS A 113 -1.81 -2.10 17.55
CA HIS A 113 -0.99 -1.22 16.73
C HIS A 113 -1.12 0.21 17.26
N LYS A 114 -0.16 0.64 18.05
CA LYS A 114 -0.23 1.91 18.74
C LYS A 114 0.02 3.14 17.89
N SER A 115 0.81 2.99 16.84
CA SER A 115 1.13 4.09 15.95
C SER A 115 1.16 3.62 14.51
N ASP A 116 0.27 4.17 13.70
CA ASP A 116 0.22 3.90 12.28
C ASP A 116 0.58 5.17 11.50
N GLU A 117 1.57 5.91 12.00
CA GLU A 117 2.05 7.13 11.33
C GLU A 117 2.50 6.89 9.90
N HIS A 118 2.91 5.68 9.61
CA HIS A 118 3.34 5.28 8.29
C HIS A 118 2.17 4.95 7.36
N LEU A 119 0.93 4.96 7.85
CA LEU A 119 -0.26 4.65 7.04
C LEU A 119 -1.04 5.92 6.74
N TYR A 120 -1.49 6.04 5.50
CA TYR A 120 -2.26 7.19 5.06
C TYR A 120 -3.42 6.77 4.15
N GLY A 121 -4.62 7.20 4.50
CA GLY A 121 -5.78 7.02 3.64
C GLY A 121 -5.95 8.25 2.77
N ALA A 122 -5.59 8.13 1.50
CA ALA A 122 -5.65 9.24 0.56
C ALA A 122 -7.01 9.29 -0.15
N THR A 123 -7.36 10.46 -0.64
CA THR A 123 -8.61 10.63 -1.37
C THR A 123 -8.49 10.15 -2.81
N ASP A 124 -7.29 10.29 -3.39
CA ASP A 124 -7.02 9.88 -4.76
C ASP A 124 -5.51 9.66 -4.93
N GLU A 125 -5.10 9.33 -6.15
CA GLU A 125 -3.70 9.07 -6.42
C GLU A 125 -2.82 10.32 -6.21
N ALA A 126 -3.29 11.49 -6.60
CA ALA A 126 -2.54 12.72 -6.43
C ALA A 126 -2.27 13.01 -4.96
N ASP A 127 -3.27 12.80 -4.11
CA ASP A 127 -3.14 12.97 -2.68
C ASP A 127 -2.14 11.96 -2.09
N ALA A 128 -2.23 10.71 -2.54
CA ALA A 128 -1.29 9.66 -2.10
C ALA A 128 0.15 10.04 -2.47
N ARG A 129 0.37 10.47 -3.70
CA ARG A 129 1.71 10.85 -4.16
C ARG A 129 2.25 12.06 -3.42
N ALA A 130 1.39 13.04 -3.12
CA ALA A 130 1.80 14.22 -2.37
C ALA A 130 2.24 13.84 -0.96
N TRP A 131 1.52 12.93 -0.32
CA TRP A 131 1.89 12.47 1.02
C TRP A 131 3.24 11.74 1.01
N ILE A 132 3.46 10.88 0.02
CA ILE A 132 4.73 10.16 -0.12
C ILE A 132 5.87 11.14 -0.36
N ALA A 133 5.67 12.14 -1.22
CA ALA A 133 6.68 13.16 -1.51
C ALA A 133 7.06 13.93 -0.24
N LYS A 134 6.07 14.27 0.57
CA LYS A 134 6.30 14.96 1.84
C LYS A 134 7.11 14.10 2.80
N ARG A 135 6.78 12.80 2.88
CA ARG A 135 7.53 11.89 3.73
C ARG A 135 8.98 11.73 3.28
N ARG A 136 9.21 11.71 1.98
CA ARG A 136 10.57 11.67 1.45
C ARG A 136 11.39 12.89 1.86
N LEU A 137 10.76 14.08 1.79
CA LEU A 137 11.43 15.31 2.21
C LEU A 137 11.75 15.31 3.70
N GLU A 138 10.81 14.89 4.53
CA GLU A 138 11.02 14.82 5.97
C GLU A 138 12.16 13.86 6.31
N ARG A 139 12.22 12.73 5.62
CA ARG A 139 13.28 11.76 5.83
C ARG A 139 14.64 12.29 5.41
N ALA A 140 14.70 12.98 4.27
CA ALA A 140 15.93 13.60 3.78
C ALA A 140 16.45 14.65 4.76
N GLN A 141 15.55 15.46 5.34
CA GLN A 141 15.91 16.46 6.32
C GLN A 141 16.47 15.84 7.60
N LYS A 142 15.92 14.72 8.03
CA LYS A 142 16.41 14.02 9.21
C LYS A 142 17.79 13.42 9.01
N ARG A 143 18.11 13.03 7.77
CA ARG A 143 19.42 12.47 7.42
C ARG A 143 20.47 13.53 7.13
N GLY A 144 20.01 14.71 6.78
CA GLY A 144 20.88 15.86 6.48
C GLY A 144 21.33 16.58 7.74
#